data_70248b73be2343eeb4927a2a524ffc92
#
_entry.id   70248b73be2343eeb4927a2a524ffc92
#
_cell.length_a   1.000
_cell.length_b   1.000
_cell.length_c   1.000
_cell.angle_alpha   90.00
_cell.angle_beta   90.00
_cell.angle_gamma   90.00
#
_symmetry.space_group_name_H-M   'P 1'
#
loop_
_entity.id
_entity.type
_entity.pdbx_description
1 polymer ?
#
loop_
_entity_poly.entity_id
_entity_poly.type
_entity_poly.pdbx_seq_one_letter_code
_entity_poly.pdbx_strand_id
1 'polypeptide(L)'
;NDDQFYHVLARLLENNVKIWCAKETFNVEGEFFPRGSVIIRNNANQELNKKLLKKLASDYGLDIFAVNTALVSSGPDLGSGDFTMLINPRIAIATGQPISSYSFGTTWHLLDSRMNSRTSLINVMSLGWQNLSKYNVLILPSGNNLKRILGDSGLSKLKDWIKDGGTLISYSNNAAFLADSSVSISSVRLRRQILNKLDSYDRDLAFVKQAKNVSIDSVALWEGGSLEENPTKEDNKEVPDNIRETDSIGRKFRPQGAILKVNMDPEHWLSFGCGDYVPVLYNTGNVFMAKRPIITAGRLAEESKLRLGGLLWPEAKSRIAESAWVTQESYGKGQIIIFATEPHFRGYFRASERVLLNAIYLGPGMGTTHSVSW
;
A
#
# COMPACT_ATOMS: atom_id res chain seq x y z
N ASN A 1 -4.50 -13.06 12.17
CA ASN A 1 -3.43 -12.03 12.23
C ASN A 1 -2.05 -12.63 12.43
N ASP A 2 -1.83 -13.79 11.85
CA ASP A 2 -0.60 -14.53 12.04
C ASP A 2 0.45 -14.06 11.02
N ASP A 3 1.68 -13.88 11.46
CA ASP A 3 2.83 -13.56 10.59
C ASP A 3 3.07 -14.67 9.55
N GLN A 4 2.59 -15.88 9.82
CA GLN A 4 2.68 -17.04 8.94
C GLN A 4 1.63 -17.06 7.81
N PHE A 5 0.61 -16.19 7.87
CA PHE A 5 -0.47 -16.14 6.89
C PHE A 5 0.04 -16.05 5.44
N TYR A 6 1.03 -15.19 5.18
CA TYR A 6 1.55 -15.00 3.83
C TYR A 6 2.33 -16.19 3.30
N HIS A 7 2.94 -17.01 4.16
CA HIS A 7 3.58 -18.25 3.73
C HIS A 7 2.55 -19.21 3.15
N VAL A 8 1.42 -19.35 3.83
CA VAL A 8 0.32 -20.22 3.38
C VAL A 8 -0.35 -19.65 2.14
N LEU A 9 -0.66 -18.34 2.15
CA LEU A 9 -1.28 -17.67 1.01
C LEU A 9 -0.43 -17.83 -0.27
N ALA A 10 0.89 -17.56 -0.18
CA ALA A 10 1.81 -17.71 -1.30
C ALA A 10 1.78 -19.15 -1.87
N ARG A 11 1.86 -20.15 -1.00
CA ARG A 11 1.81 -21.57 -1.42
C ARG A 11 0.50 -21.94 -2.11
N LEU A 12 -0.62 -21.48 -1.56
CA LEU A 12 -1.92 -21.77 -2.15
C LEU A 12 -2.08 -21.11 -3.52
N LEU A 13 -1.66 -19.85 -3.66
CA LEU A 13 -1.71 -19.13 -4.94
C LEU A 13 -0.78 -19.77 -5.99
N GLU A 14 0.43 -20.19 -5.60
CA GLU A 14 1.36 -20.90 -6.48
C GLU A 14 0.82 -22.27 -6.95
N ASN A 15 -0.03 -22.89 -6.15
CA ASN A 15 -0.73 -24.13 -6.51
C ASN A 15 -2.06 -23.86 -7.24
N ASN A 16 -2.27 -22.65 -7.75
CA ASN A 16 -3.46 -22.22 -8.49
C ASN A 16 -4.78 -22.38 -7.71
N VAL A 17 -4.73 -22.35 -6.39
CA VAL A 17 -5.95 -22.36 -5.56
C VAL A 17 -6.64 -21.01 -5.72
N LYS A 18 -7.92 -21.06 -6.08
CA LYS A 18 -8.75 -19.85 -6.17
C LYS A 18 -9.18 -19.43 -4.78
N ILE A 19 -8.75 -18.24 -4.39
CA ILE A 19 -8.91 -17.69 -3.04
C ILE A 19 -9.58 -16.33 -3.15
N TRP A 20 -10.52 -16.04 -2.25
CA TRP A 20 -11.17 -14.73 -2.13
C TRP A 20 -10.79 -14.09 -0.81
N CYS A 21 -10.53 -12.80 -0.83
CA CYS A 21 -10.21 -11.97 0.33
C CYS A 21 -11.42 -11.12 0.70
N ALA A 22 -11.79 -11.15 1.97
CA ALA A 22 -12.88 -10.35 2.51
C ALA A 22 -12.49 -8.87 2.64
N LYS A 23 -13.31 -7.97 2.09
CA LYS A 23 -13.17 -6.52 2.26
C LYS A 23 -13.77 -6.02 3.56
N GLU A 24 -14.77 -6.73 4.07
CA GLU A 24 -15.47 -6.41 5.30
C GLU A 24 -15.34 -7.52 6.34
N THR A 25 -15.62 -7.19 7.59
CA THR A 25 -15.71 -8.17 8.68
C THR A 25 -16.99 -9.00 8.54
N PHE A 26 -16.95 -10.25 8.95
CA PHE A 26 -18.14 -11.11 8.95
C PHE A 26 -18.10 -12.14 10.08
N ASN A 27 -19.29 -12.63 10.45
CA ASN A 27 -19.45 -13.73 11.41
C ASN A 27 -20.20 -14.89 10.74
N VAL A 28 -19.65 -16.07 10.84
CA VAL A 28 -20.28 -17.31 10.31
C VAL A 28 -20.09 -18.46 11.29
N GLU A 29 -21.15 -19.21 11.56
CA GLU A 29 -21.17 -20.35 12.50
C GLU A 29 -20.58 -20.00 13.89
N GLY A 30 -20.76 -18.76 14.35
CA GLY A 30 -20.29 -18.28 15.65
C GLY A 30 -18.85 -17.74 15.69
N GLU A 31 -18.11 -17.85 14.59
CA GLU A 31 -16.73 -17.37 14.48
C GLU A 31 -16.67 -15.99 13.82
N PHE A 32 -15.81 -15.11 14.37
CA PHE A 32 -15.56 -13.76 13.84
C PHE A 32 -14.36 -13.75 12.91
N PHE A 33 -14.53 -13.19 11.73
CA PHE A 33 -13.49 -13.03 10.71
C PHE A 33 -13.26 -11.54 10.40
N PRO A 34 -12.02 -11.03 10.61
CA PRO A 34 -11.69 -9.64 10.30
C PRO A 34 -11.52 -9.43 8.78
N ARG A 35 -11.48 -8.16 8.38
CA ARG A 35 -11.06 -7.74 7.03
C ARG A 35 -9.72 -8.37 6.67
N GLY A 36 -9.57 -8.82 5.43
CA GLY A 36 -8.38 -9.53 4.98
C GLY A 36 -8.39 -11.04 5.24
N SER A 37 -9.43 -11.56 5.90
CA SER A 37 -9.65 -13.01 5.98
C SER A 37 -9.87 -13.57 4.59
N VAL A 38 -9.34 -14.78 4.35
CA VAL A 38 -9.45 -15.42 3.04
C VAL A 38 -10.37 -16.63 3.09
N ILE A 39 -11.13 -16.83 2.03
CA ILE A 39 -11.99 -17.99 1.86
C ILE A 39 -11.60 -18.80 0.63
N ILE A 40 -11.73 -20.12 0.74
CA ILE A 40 -11.55 -21.07 -0.33
C ILE A 40 -12.90 -21.71 -0.61
N ARG A 41 -13.48 -21.43 -1.78
CA ARG A 41 -14.79 -21.98 -2.19
C ARG A 41 -14.58 -23.35 -2.81
N ASN A 42 -15.24 -24.38 -2.26
CA ASN A 42 -15.09 -25.77 -2.70
C ASN A 42 -15.54 -25.95 -4.16
N ASN A 43 -16.63 -25.31 -4.58
CA ASN A 43 -17.14 -25.41 -5.94
C ASN A 43 -16.15 -24.90 -7.01
N ALA A 44 -15.33 -23.93 -6.67
CA ALA A 44 -14.33 -23.36 -7.56
C ALA A 44 -12.97 -24.08 -7.49
N ASN A 45 -12.77 -24.98 -6.51
CA ASN A 45 -11.54 -25.68 -6.22
C ASN A 45 -11.79 -27.21 -6.07
N GLN A 46 -12.51 -27.81 -7.01
CA GLN A 46 -12.90 -29.23 -6.94
C GLN A 46 -11.70 -30.20 -6.84
N GLU A 47 -10.59 -29.83 -7.47
CA GLU A 47 -9.36 -30.63 -7.48
C GLU A 47 -8.43 -30.30 -6.30
N LEU A 48 -8.89 -29.46 -5.34
CA LEU A 48 -8.06 -29.03 -4.23
C LEU A 48 -7.65 -30.21 -3.35
N ASN A 49 -6.35 -30.41 -3.22
CA ASN A 49 -5.80 -31.42 -2.33
C ASN A 49 -5.99 -31.02 -0.86
N LYS A 50 -7.01 -31.57 -0.19
CA LYS A 50 -7.26 -31.33 1.24
C LYS A 50 -6.08 -31.69 2.14
N LYS A 51 -5.21 -32.62 1.71
CA LYS A 51 -3.98 -32.96 2.45
C LYS A 51 -2.98 -31.80 2.41
N LEU A 52 -2.93 -31.04 1.29
CA LEU A 52 -2.11 -29.83 1.20
C LEU A 52 -2.58 -28.77 2.20
N LEU A 53 -3.88 -28.51 2.31
CA LEU A 53 -4.41 -27.55 3.29
C LEU A 53 -4.06 -27.95 4.72
N LYS A 54 -4.31 -29.23 5.09
CA LYS A 54 -3.98 -29.72 6.43
C LYS A 54 -2.50 -29.63 6.73
N LYS A 55 -1.65 -29.98 5.75
CA LYS A 55 -0.20 -29.86 5.89
C LYS A 55 0.23 -28.42 6.13
N LEU A 56 -0.24 -27.47 5.28
CA LEU A 56 0.10 -26.04 5.42
C LEU A 56 -0.40 -25.48 6.75
N ALA A 57 -1.61 -25.82 7.18
CA ALA A 57 -2.13 -25.41 8.50
C ALA A 57 -1.23 -25.89 9.63
N SER A 58 -0.84 -27.18 9.61
CA SER A 58 0.04 -27.77 10.62
C SER A 58 1.46 -27.20 10.59
N ASP A 59 2.05 -27.05 9.39
CA ASP A 59 3.44 -26.60 9.24
C ASP A 59 3.62 -25.13 9.69
N TYR A 60 2.56 -24.30 9.55
CA TYR A 60 2.61 -22.88 9.87
C TYR A 60 1.73 -22.48 11.07
N GLY A 61 1.10 -23.43 11.75
CA GLY A 61 0.29 -23.18 12.95
C GLY A 61 -0.94 -22.31 12.70
N LEU A 62 -1.58 -22.42 11.51
CA LEU A 62 -2.76 -21.65 11.15
C LEU A 62 -4.03 -22.46 11.35
N ASP A 63 -5.08 -21.80 11.86
CA ASP A 63 -6.41 -22.37 11.94
C ASP A 63 -7.16 -22.25 10.61
N ILE A 64 -7.73 -23.35 10.15
CA ILE A 64 -8.61 -23.41 8.99
C ILE A 64 -9.99 -23.85 9.47
N PHE A 65 -10.96 -22.95 9.33
CA PHE A 65 -12.35 -23.20 9.70
C PHE A 65 -13.11 -23.73 8.49
N ALA A 66 -13.79 -24.88 8.67
CA ALA A 66 -14.70 -25.41 7.67
C ALA A 66 -16.12 -24.93 7.98
N VAL A 67 -16.75 -24.26 7.04
CA VAL A 67 -18.13 -23.77 7.17
C VAL A 67 -19.06 -24.47 6.19
N ASN A 68 -20.29 -24.76 6.62
CA ASN A 68 -21.28 -25.49 5.85
C ASN A 68 -22.34 -24.60 5.19
N THR A 69 -22.31 -23.31 5.49
CA THR A 69 -23.23 -22.32 4.94
C THR A 69 -22.51 -21.16 4.31
N ALA A 70 -23.09 -20.55 3.29
CA ALA A 70 -22.63 -19.29 2.73
C ALA A 70 -23.35 -18.09 3.36
N LEU A 71 -24.45 -18.32 4.09
CA LEU A 71 -25.19 -17.31 4.80
C LEU A 71 -24.49 -17.00 6.14
N VAL A 72 -24.22 -15.72 6.40
CA VAL A 72 -23.52 -15.25 7.60
C VAL A 72 -24.49 -14.68 8.62
N SER A 73 -24.12 -14.70 9.90
CA SER A 73 -24.92 -14.08 10.96
C SER A 73 -24.78 -12.56 11.00
N SER A 74 -23.65 -12.02 10.54
CA SER A 74 -23.45 -10.58 10.36
C SER A 74 -22.34 -10.33 9.34
N GLY A 75 -22.41 -9.20 8.63
CA GLY A 75 -21.51 -8.87 7.53
C GLY A 75 -21.98 -9.40 6.18
N PRO A 76 -21.13 -9.36 5.14
CA PRO A 76 -21.49 -9.82 3.79
C PRO A 76 -21.46 -11.33 3.68
N ASP A 77 -22.45 -11.90 3.01
CA ASP A 77 -22.52 -13.34 2.68
C ASP A 77 -21.30 -13.80 1.89
N LEU A 78 -20.85 -15.05 2.12
CA LEU A 78 -19.61 -15.58 1.53
C LEU A 78 -19.63 -15.65 -0.01
N GLY A 79 -20.79 -15.44 -0.62
CA GLY A 79 -21.00 -15.35 -2.08
C GLY A 79 -21.02 -13.93 -2.63
N SER A 80 -21.01 -12.90 -1.77
CA SER A 80 -21.17 -11.49 -2.18
C SER A 80 -19.97 -10.93 -2.93
N GLY A 81 -20.15 -9.74 -3.53
CA GLY A 81 -19.10 -8.95 -4.18
C GLY A 81 -18.07 -8.33 -3.21
N ASP A 82 -18.29 -8.49 -1.90
CA ASP A 82 -17.35 -8.03 -0.87
C ASP A 82 -16.18 -8.99 -0.64
N PHE A 83 -16.19 -10.09 -1.36
CA PHE A 83 -15.07 -11.02 -1.43
C PHE A 83 -14.40 -10.93 -2.80
N THR A 84 -13.20 -10.36 -2.84
CA THR A 84 -12.42 -10.20 -4.08
C THR A 84 -11.51 -11.40 -4.31
N MET A 85 -11.56 -11.98 -5.52
CA MET A 85 -10.66 -13.06 -5.91
C MET A 85 -9.23 -12.55 -6.00
N LEU A 86 -8.31 -13.22 -5.29
CA LEU A 86 -6.90 -12.93 -5.36
C LEU A 86 -6.28 -13.51 -6.62
N ILE A 87 -5.27 -12.82 -7.13
CA ILE A 87 -4.54 -13.21 -8.33
C ILE A 87 -3.13 -13.62 -7.94
N ASN A 88 -2.66 -14.75 -8.43
CA ASN A 88 -1.31 -15.22 -8.19
C ASN A 88 -0.28 -14.16 -8.63
N PRO A 89 0.53 -13.61 -7.72
CA PRO A 89 1.51 -12.59 -8.07
C PRO A 89 2.68 -13.21 -8.86
N ARG A 90 2.90 -12.70 -10.06
CA ARG A 90 4.10 -12.97 -10.86
C ARG A 90 5.05 -11.80 -10.68
N ILE A 91 6.00 -11.98 -9.74
CA ILE A 91 6.79 -10.90 -9.17
C ILE A 91 8.09 -10.71 -9.96
N ALA A 92 8.38 -9.47 -10.33
CA ALA A 92 9.68 -9.02 -10.78
C ALA A 92 10.27 -8.00 -9.81
N ILE A 93 11.57 -8.08 -9.54
CA ILE A 93 12.31 -7.12 -8.71
C ILE A 93 13.40 -6.49 -9.56
N ALA A 94 13.42 -5.16 -9.64
CA ALA A 94 14.50 -4.45 -10.32
C ALA A 94 15.79 -4.54 -9.48
N THR A 95 16.90 -4.86 -10.15
CA THR A 95 18.22 -5.04 -9.55
C THR A 95 19.33 -4.41 -10.42
N GLY A 96 20.54 -4.44 -9.94
CA GLY A 96 21.69 -3.84 -10.63
C GLY A 96 21.81 -2.33 -10.40
N GLN A 97 23.01 -1.77 -10.67
CA GLN A 97 23.24 -0.34 -10.53
C GLN A 97 22.30 0.47 -11.43
N PRO A 98 21.70 1.57 -10.92
CA PRO A 98 21.94 2.24 -9.63
C PRO A 98 20.89 1.92 -8.54
N ILE A 99 20.25 0.75 -8.59
CA ILE A 99 19.43 0.27 -7.48
C ILE A 99 20.35 0.00 -6.28
N SER A 100 19.94 0.44 -5.11
CA SER A 100 20.66 0.16 -3.87
C SER A 100 20.71 -1.34 -3.60
N SER A 101 21.92 -1.90 -3.46
CA SER A 101 22.09 -3.32 -3.13
C SER A 101 21.46 -3.71 -1.79
N TYR A 102 21.46 -2.79 -0.82
CA TYR A 102 20.78 -3.02 0.47
C TYR A 102 19.25 -3.08 0.31
N SER A 103 18.69 -2.14 -0.42
CA SER A 103 17.26 -2.06 -0.65
C SER A 103 16.74 -3.24 -1.48
N PHE A 104 17.47 -3.61 -2.53
CA PHE A 104 17.20 -4.81 -3.31
C PHE A 104 17.36 -6.08 -2.46
N GLY A 105 18.50 -6.21 -1.76
CA GLY A 105 18.83 -7.42 -1.01
C GLY A 105 17.83 -7.73 0.09
N THR A 106 17.32 -6.72 0.81
CA THR A 106 16.28 -6.92 1.83
C THR A 106 14.97 -7.38 1.22
N THR A 107 14.56 -6.81 0.07
CA THR A 107 13.35 -7.23 -0.66
C THR A 107 13.48 -8.66 -1.19
N TRP A 108 14.62 -8.96 -1.80
CA TRP A 108 14.89 -10.31 -2.30
C TRP A 108 14.92 -11.34 -1.16
N HIS A 109 15.62 -11.04 -0.07
CA HIS A 109 15.66 -11.92 1.10
C HIS A 109 14.27 -12.17 1.69
N LEU A 110 13.42 -11.13 1.76
CA LEU A 110 12.04 -11.30 2.21
C LEU A 110 11.29 -12.29 1.33
N LEU A 111 11.32 -12.11 0.01
CA LEU A 111 10.51 -12.91 -0.90
C LEU A 111 11.10 -14.30 -1.16
N ASP A 112 12.40 -14.40 -1.39
CA ASP A 112 13.09 -15.66 -1.69
C ASP A 112 13.28 -16.51 -0.44
N SER A 113 14.01 -15.98 0.55
CA SER A 113 14.43 -16.78 1.70
C SER A 113 13.33 -16.96 2.75
N ARG A 114 12.51 -15.91 3.00
CA ARG A 114 11.49 -15.99 4.05
C ARG A 114 10.14 -16.45 3.52
N MET A 115 9.65 -15.87 2.44
CA MET A 115 8.37 -16.28 1.85
C MET A 115 8.51 -17.47 0.92
N ASN A 116 9.75 -17.82 0.52
CA ASN A 116 10.06 -18.85 -0.45
C ASN A 116 9.21 -18.70 -1.72
N SER A 117 8.98 -17.45 -2.15
CA SER A 117 8.16 -17.10 -3.31
C SER A 117 9.01 -16.98 -4.56
N ARG A 118 8.48 -17.44 -5.67
CA ARG A 118 9.17 -17.34 -6.97
C ARG A 118 9.23 -15.89 -7.41
N THR A 119 10.44 -15.37 -7.58
CA THR A 119 10.69 -14.01 -8.04
C THR A 119 11.63 -14.00 -9.22
N SER A 120 11.43 -13.07 -10.16
CA SER A 120 12.33 -12.82 -11.26
C SER A 120 13.15 -11.56 -11.01
N LEU A 121 14.44 -11.64 -11.20
CA LEU A 121 15.33 -10.50 -11.07
C LEU A 121 15.55 -9.85 -12.45
N ILE A 122 15.24 -8.57 -12.57
CA ILE A 122 15.39 -7.80 -13.81
C ILE A 122 16.45 -6.73 -13.59
N ASN A 123 17.51 -6.77 -14.40
CA ASN A 123 18.49 -5.70 -14.37
C ASN A 123 17.80 -4.39 -14.80
N VAL A 124 17.90 -3.36 -13.95
CA VAL A 124 17.27 -2.06 -14.20
C VAL A 124 17.72 -1.45 -15.52
N MET A 125 18.95 -1.71 -15.98
CA MET A 125 19.45 -1.26 -17.26
C MET A 125 18.67 -1.83 -18.45
N SER A 126 18.07 -3.01 -18.30
CA SER A 126 17.25 -3.64 -19.34
C SER A 126 15.74 -3.37 -19.18
N LEU A 127 15.31 -2.75 -18.10
CA LEU A 127 13.90 -2.58 -17.76
C LEU A 127 13.11 -1.85 -18.87
N GLY A 128 13.73 -0.86 -19.53
CA GLY A 128 13.08 -0.08 -20.59
C GLY A 128 12.77 -0.85 -21.89
N TRP A 129 13.41 -2.01 -22.12
CA TRP A 129 13.13 -2.85 -23.30
C TRP A 129 12.65 -4.26 -22.95
N GLN A 130 12.69 -4.64 -21.68
CA GLN A 130 12.21 -5.94 -21.20
C GLN A 130 10.71 -6.09 -21.45
N ASN A 131 10.29 -7.31 -21.83
CA ASN A 131 8.88 -7.64 -21.90
C ASN A 131 8.33 -7.90 -20.49
N LEU A 132 7.54 -6.95 -19.98
CA LEU A 132 6.94 -7.02 -18.65
C LEU A 132 5.60 -7.78 -18.60
N SER A 133 5.01 -8.20 -19.72
CA SER A 133 3.71 -8.90 -19.75
C SER A 133 3.69 -10.21 -18.98
N LYS A 134 4.86 -10.81 -18.74
CA LYS A 134 5.01 -12.02 -17.90
C LYS A 134 4.75 -11.77 -16.42
N TYR A 135 4.80 -10.52 -15.97
CA TYR A 135 4.69 -10.12 -14.57
C TYR A 135 3.43 -9.27 -14.36
N ASN A 136 2.84 -9.39 -13.19
CA ASN A 136 1.76 -8.52 -12.75
C ASN A 136 2.15 -7.68 -11.52
N VAL A 137 3.33 -7.94 -10.93
CA VAL A 137 3.93 -7.14 -9.86
C VAL A 137 5.36 -6.78 -10.26
N LEU A 138 5.68 -5.50 -10.26
CA LEU A 138 7.04 -4.99 -10.42
C LEU A 138 7.42 -4.18 -9.19
N ILE A 139 8.50 -4.59 -8.53
CA ILE A 139 9.06 -3.88 -7.38
C ILE A 139 10.28 -3.08 -7.85
N LEU A 140 10.26 -1.78 -7.61
CA LEU A 140 11.39 -0.87 -7.80
C LEU A 140 11.96 -0.47 -6.44
N PRO A 141 12.98 -1.18 -5.92
CA PRO A 141 13.67 -0.80 -4.70
C PRO A 141 14.31 0.58 -4.81
N SER A 142 14.73 1.15 -3.68
CA SER A 142 15.39 2.46 -3.67
C SER A 142 16.61 2.49 -4.61
N GLY A 143 16.76 3.59 -5.33
CA GLY A 143 17.86 3.80 -6.27
C GLY A 143 17.92 5.26 -6.71
N ASN A 144 18.81 5.57 -7.65
CA ASN A 144 19.00 6.92 -8.18
C ASN A 144 19.03 6.91 -9.71
N ASN A 145 18.90 8.09 -10.33
CA ASN A 145 19.08 8.28 -11.78
C ASN A 145 18.24 7.38 -12.71
N LEU A 146 17.08 6.91 -12.25
CA LEU A 146 16.21 6.01 -13.00
C LEU A 146 15.73 6.65 -14.33
N LYS A 147 15.52 7.98 -14.35
CA LYS A 147 15.15 8.72 -15.58
C LYS A 147 16.17 8.54 -16.70
N ARG A 148 17.46 8.64 -16.37
CA ARG A 148 18.54 8.48 -17.36
C ARG A 148 18.61 7.07 -17.95
N ILE A 149 18.24 6.06 -17.14
CA ILE A 149 18.28 4.66 -17.56
C ILE A 149 17.09 4.31 -18.43
N LEU A 150 15.90 4.66 -18.00
CA LEU A 150 14.67 4.32 -18.71
C LEU A 150 14.49 5.18 -19.97
N GLY A 151 14.90 6.45 -19.91
CA GLY A 151 14.57 7.43 -20.95
C GLY A 151 13.04 7.57 -21.10
N ASP A 152 12.61 8.38 -22.05
CA ASP A 152 11.17 8.62 -22.26
C ASP A 152 10.47 7.36 -22.80
N SER A 153 11.13 6.59 -23.65
CA SER A 153 10.58 5.34 -24.21
C SER A 153 10.36 4.28 -23.13
N GLY A 154 11.33 4.08 -22.23
CA GLY A 154 11.19 3.13 -21.13
C GLY A 154 10.13 3.55 -20.12
N LEU A 155 10.01 4.86 -19.87
CA LEU A 155 8.94 5.41 -19.02
C LEU A 155 7.55 5.22 -19.64
N SER A 156 7.43 5.40 -20.98
CA SER A 156 6.18 5.12 -21.69
C SER A 156 5.78 3.65 -21.58
N LYS A 157 6.71 2.73 -21.84
CA LYS A 157 6.45 1.28 -21.70
C LYS A 157 6.05 0.88 -20.28
N LEU A 158 6.68 1.49 -19.27
CA LEU A 158 6.30 1.24 -17.88
C LEU A 158 4.88 1.72 -17.61
N LYS A 159 4.50 2.91 -18.10
CA LYS A 159 3.13 3.44 -18.00
C LYS A 159 2.12 2.52 -18.69
N ASP A 160 2.43 2.05 -19.88
CA ASP A 160 1.56 1.16 -20.65
C ASP A 160 1.36 -0.17 -19.90
N TRP A 161 2.43 -0.76 -19.36
CA TRP A 161 2.36 -1.97 -18.56
C TRP A 161 1.49 -1.79 -17.30
N ILE A 162 1.62 -0.66 -16.59
CA ILE A 162 0.75 -0.37 -15.45
C ILE A 162 -0.69 -0.24 -15.92
N LYS A 163 -0.92 0.55 -16.99
CA LYS A 163 -2.26 0.79 -17.55
C LYS A 163 -2.97 -0.50 -17.95
N ASP A 164 -2.23 -1.51 -18.39
CA ASP A 164 -2.74 -2.82 -18.80
C ASP A 164 -3.03 -3.78 -17.62
N GLY A 165 -2.79 -3.36 -16.37
CA GLY A 165 -3.12 -4.13 -15.18
C GLY A 165 -1.92 -4.45 -14.26
N GLY A 166 -0.74 -3.88 -14.53
CA GLY A 166 0.43 -4.05 -13.69
C GLY A 166 0.31 -3.35 -12.34
N THR A 167 0.82 -3.97 -11.29
CA THR A 167 1.00 -3.38 -9.96
C THR A 167 2.45 -2.94 -9.81
N LEU A 168 2.69 -1.63 -9.85
CA LEU A 168 4.00 -1.05 -9.60
C LEU A 168 4.14 -0.71 -8.12
N ILE A 169 5.16 -1.28 -7.46
CA ILE A 169 5.50 -1.00 -6.06
C ILE A 169 6.87 -0.33 -6.02
N SER A 170 6.96 0.82 -5.37
CA SER A 170 8.24 1.50 -5.20
C SER A 170 8.36 2.19 -3.85
N TYR A 171 9.58 2.39 -3.37
CA TYR A 171 9.83 3.04 -2.10
C TYR A 171 11.08 3.91 -2.10
N SER A 172 11.12 4.85 -1.13
CA SER A 172 12.25 5.75 -0.90
C SER A 172 12.58 6.60 -2.14
N ASN A 173 13.81 6.57 -2.63
CA ASN A 173 14.25 7.47 -3.71
C ASN A 173 13.58 7.20 -5.06
N ASN A 174 13.34 5.93 -5.41
CA ASN A 174 12.61 5.62 -6.63
C ASN A 174 11.12 5.98 -6.52
N ALA A 175 10.51 5.87 -5.34
CA ALA A 175 9.18 6.43 -5.10
C ALA A 175 9.16 7.96 -5.27
N ALA A 176 10.19 8.66 -4.76
CA ALA A 176 10.34 10.09 -4.95
C ALA A 176 10.51 10.47 -6.44
N PHE A 177 11.21 9.64 -7.21
CA PHE A 177 11.32 9.81 -8.66
C PHE A 177 9.96 9.67 -9.36
N LEU A 178 9.16 8.65 -9.01
CA LEU A 178 7.82 8.44 -9.59
C LEU A 178 6.85 9.58 -9.23
N ALA A 179 7.01 10.18 -8.05
CA ALA A 179 6.23 11.32 -7.54
C ALA A 179 6.71 12.68 -8.10
N ASP A 180 7.85 12.73 -8.77
CA ASP A 180 8.39 13.97 -9.34
C ASP A 180 7.53 14.47 -10.49
N SER A 181 7.13 15.75 -10.43
CA SER A 181 6.28 16.38 -11.45
C SER A 181 6.88 16.34 -12.87
N SER A 182 8.21 16.27 -12.99
CA SER A 182 8.89 16.17 -14.28
C SER A 182 8.81 14.77 -14.93
N VAL A 183 8.43 13.75 -14.16
CA VAL A 183 8.30 12.36 -14.61
C VAL A 183 6.85 11.98 -14.88
N SER A 184 5.93 12.50 -14.06
CA SER A 184 4.48 12.33 -14.22
C SER A 184 4.02 10.87 -14.40
N ILE A 185 4.58 9.95 -13.62
CA ILE A 185 4.09 8.57 -13.53
C ILE A 185 3.00 8.52 -12.45
N SER A 186 3.29 8.99 -11.24
CA SER A 186 2.30 9.11 -10.16
C SER A 186 1.79 10.55 -10.04
N SER A 187 0.57 10.70 -9.56
CA SER A 187 -0.04 12.00 -9.22
C SER A 187 0.28 12.46 -7.80
N VAL A 188 0.92 11.60 -6.98
CA VAL A 188 1.56 12.02 -5.72
C VAL A 188 2.62 13.08 -6.01
N ARG A 189 2.79 14.04 -5.12
CA ARG A 189 3.78 15.12 -5.28
C ARG A 189 4.71 15.20 -4.09
N LEU A 190 5.94 15.62 -4.37
CA LEU A 190 6.88 15.96 -3.31
C LEU A 190 6.50 17.33 -2.74
N ARG A 191 6.48 17.46 -1.41
CA ARG A 191 6.08 18.70 -0.73
C ARG A 191 6.83 19.93 -1.27
N ARG A 192 8.14 19.80 -1.52
CA ARG A 192 8.97 20.87 -2.06
C ARG A 192 8.52 21.40 -3.44
N GLN A 193 7.71 20.65 -4.19
CA GLN A 193 7.24 21.03 -5.51
C GLN A 193 5.86 21.72 -5.49
N ILE A 194 5.21 21.73 -4.33
CA ILE A 194 3.83 22.19 -4.20
C ILE A 194 3.61 23.15 -3.03
N LEU A 195 4.67 23.84 -2.59
CA LEU A 195 4.61 24.73 -1.42
C LEU A 195 3.51 25.82 -1.54
N ASN A 196 3.21 26.27 -2.77
CA ASN A 196 2.15 27.22 -3.07
C ASN A 196 0.75 26.59 -3.17
N LYS A 197 0.58 25.30 -2.92
CA LYS A 197 -0.68 24.57 -3.03
C LYS A 197 -0.99 23.76 -1.78
N LEU A 198 -0.29 23.96 -0.68
CA LEU A 198 -0.45 23.19 0.55
C LEU A 198 -1.88 23.25 1.09
N ASP A 199 -2.54 24.42 1.03
CA ASP A 199 -3.92 24.58 1.48
C ASP A 199 -4.90 23.60 0.79
N SER A 200 -4.64 23.25 -0.48
CA SER A 200 -5.48 22.28 -1.18
C SER A 200 -5.34 20.85 -0.62
N TYR A 201 -4.19 20.51 -0.06
CA TYR A 201 -3.94 19.24 0.59
C TYR A 201 -4.47 19.23 2.02
N ASP A 202 -4.36 20.34 2.73
CA ASP A 202 -4.90 20.51 4.08
C ASP A 202 -6.42 20.43 4.08
N ARG A 203 -7.08 21.03 3.08
CA ARG A 203 -8.53 20.88 2.88
C ARG A 203 -8.95 19.45 2.60
N ASP A 204 -8.22 18.72 1.73
CA ASP A 204 -8.51 17.32 1.46
C ASP A 204 -8.27 16.43 2.70
N LEU A 205 -7.24 16.74 3.48
CA LEU A 205 -6.98 16.06 4.76
C LEU A 205 -8.10 16.30 5.77
N ALA A 206 -8.57 17.55 5.89
CA ALA A 206 -9.69 17.89 6.77
C ALA A 206 -10.97 17.15 6.35
N PHE A 207 -11.25 17.07 5.05
CA PHE A 207 -12.39 16.31 4.53
C PHE A 207 -12.28 14.80 4.86
N VAL A 208 -11.11 14.19 4.66
CA VAL A 208 -10.88 12.77 5.00
C VAL A 208 -11.07 12.51 6.51
N LYS A 209 -10.59 13.42 7.37
CA LYS A 209 -10.78 13.32 8.82
C LYS A 209 -12.26 13.45 9.21
N GLN A 210 -12.98 14.38 8.59
CA GLN A 210 -14.39 14.59 8.84
C GLN A 210 -15.22 13.37 8.38
N ALA A 211 -14.95 12.83 7.21
CA ALA A 211 -15.64 11.64 6.69
C ALA A 211 -15.50 10.41 7.61
N LYS A 212 -14.36 10.25 8.28
CA LYS A 212 -14.14 9.17 9.25
C LYS A 212 -14.85 9.35 10.59
N ASN A 213 -15.20 10.60 10.92
CA ASN A 213 -15.86 10.94 12.20
C ASN A 213 -17.38 11.10 12.08
N VAL A 214 -17.95 10.78 10.93
CA VAL A 214 -19.42 10.84 10.75
C VAL A 214 -20.05 9.69 11.50
N SER A 215 -20.76 10.01 12.61
CA SER A 215 -21.71 9.10 13.20
C SER A 215 -23.01 9.21 12.40
N ILE A 216 -23.42 8.14 11.75
CA ILE A 216 -24.68 8.10 11.03
C ILE A 216 -25.81 7.97 12.05
N ASP A 217 -26.59 9.03 12.23
CA ASP A 217 -27.87 8.94 12.93
C ASP A 217 -28.88 8.27 12.00
N SER A 218 -29.05 6.96 12.19
CA SER A 218 -29.96 6.17 11.36
C SER A 218 -31.43 6.61 11.50
N VAL A 219 -31.81 7.20 12.63
CA VAL A 219 -33.17 7.71 12.86
C VAL A 219 -33.41 8.98 12.04
N ALA A 220 -32.48 9.92 12.07
CA ALA A 220 -32.56 11.15 11.24
C ALA A 220 -32.56 10.84 9.74
N LEU A 221 -31.84 9.79 9.30
CA LEU A 221 -31.82 9.35 7.92
C LEU A 221 -33.18 8.81 7.45
N TRP A 222 -33.87 8.06 8.31
CA TRP A 222 -35.21 7.51 8.03
C TRP A 222 -36.32 8.57 8.07
N GLU A 223 -36.15 9.62 8.89
CA GLU A 223 -37.10 10.72 9.04
C GLU A 223 -36.90 11.86 8.02
N GLY A 224 -35.90 11.73 7.13
CA GLY A 224 -35.67 12.71 6.05
C GLY A 224 -35.04 14.03 6.51
N GLY A 225 -34.29 14.00 7.61
CA GLY A 225 -33.51 15.14 8.09
C GLY A 225 -32.37 15.50 7.14
N SER A 226 -32.30 16.77 6.74
CA SER A 226 -31.17 17.28 5.94
C SER A 226 -29.91 17.38 6.80
N LEU A 227 -28.80 16.84 6.32
CA LEU A 227 -27.47 17.07 6.89
C LEU A 227 -27.14 18.56 6.72
N GLU A 228 -26.96 19.29 7.81
CA GLU A 228 -26.47 20.66 7.75
C GLU A 228 -25.03 20.66 7.22
N GLU A 229 -24.86 21.21 6.01
CA GLU A 229 -23.53 21.56 5.49
C GLU A 229 -22.97 22.73 6.30
N ASN A 230 -21.99 22.45 7.16
CA ASN A 230 -21.21 23.50 7.80
C ASN A 230 -20.31 24.16 6.72
N PRO A 231 -20.51 25.43 6.37
CA PRO A 231 -19.65 26.12 5.42
C PRO A 231 -18.27 26.33 6.07
N THR A 232 -17.27 25.62 5.59
CA THR A 232 -15.88 25.90 5.91
C THR A 232 -15.49 27.27 5.35
N LYS A 233 -15.21 28.22 6.24
CA LYS A 233 -14.62 29.51 5.86
C LYS A 233 -13.30 29.28 5.12
N GLU A 234 -13.22 29.82 3.91
CA GLU A 234 -11.97 29.92 3.16
C GLU A 234 -11.06 30.96 3.84
N ASP A 235 -10.14 30.48 4.66
CA ASP A 235 -8.97 31.26 5.03
C ASP A 235 -7.89 31.04 3.96
N ASN A 236 -7.78 31.98 3.05
CA ASN A 236 -6.64 32.12 2.13
C ASN A 236 -5.40 32.49 2.95
N LYS A 237 -4.76 31.50 3.56
CA LYS A 237 -3.45 31.70 4.20
C LYS A 237 -2.38 31.66 3.11
N GLU A 238 -1.74 32.79 2.88
CA GLU A 238 -0.50 32.84 2.10
C GLU A 238 0.52 31.88 2.74
N VAL A 239 1.19 31.08 1.91
CA VAL A 239 2.23 30.17 2.38
C VAL A 239 3.37 31.02 2.97
N PRO A 240 3.66 30.90 4.28
CA PRO A 240 4.71 31.71 4.91
C PRO A 240 6.06 31.52 4.21
N ASP A 241 6.82 32.59 4.01
CA ASP A 241 8.12 32.54 3.33
C ASP A 241 9.12 31.62 4.06
N ASN A 242 9.01 31.50 5.38
CA ASN A 242 9.82 30.58 6.18
C ASN A 242 9.64 29.11 5.79
N ILE A 243 8.46 28.69 5.30
CA ILE A 243 8.23 27.31 4.84
C ILE A 243 9.00 27.03 3.54
N ARG A 244 9.01 28.01 2.61
CA ARG A 244 9.77 27.91 1.36
C ARG A 244 11.26 27.80 1.62
N GLU A 245 11.77 28.61 2.52
CA GLU A 245 13.17 28.60 2.91
C GLU A 245 13.57 27.29 3.60
N THR A 246 12.77 26.81 4.56
CA THR A 246 12.98 25.53 5.25
C THR A 246 12.97 24.34 4.27
N ASP A 247 12.05 24.31 3.33
CA ASP A 247 11.98 23.24 2.34
C ASP A 247 13.08 23.36 1.26
N SER A 248 13.59 24.54 0.96
CA SER A 248 14.73 24.73 0.07
C SER A 248 16.03 24.20 0.68
N ILE A 249 16.19 24.33 1.99
CA ILE A 249 17.35 23.86 2.77
C ILE A 249 17.13 22.40 3.28
N GLY A 250 16.27 21.65 2.63
CA GLY A 250 15.74 20.35 3.11
C GLY A 250 16.75 19.29 3.60
N ARG A 251 18.06 19.45 3.29
CA ARG A 251 19.11 18.58 3.84
C ARG A 251 19.40 18.84 5.32
N LYS A 252 19.21 20.08 5.80
CA LYS A 252 19.49 20.49 7.20
C LYS A 252 18.51 19.82 8.16
N PHE A 253 17.30 19.58 7.73
CA PHE A 253 16.21 19.04 8.57
C PHE A 253 15.79 17.61 8.19
N ARG A 254 16.66 16.89 7.49
CA ARG A 254 16.41 15.50 7.12
C ARG A 254 16.54 14.59 8.35
N PRO A 255 15.54 13.78 8.71
CA PRO A 255 15.69 12.76 9.75
C PRO A 255 16.80 11.76 9.40
N GLN A 256 17.58 11.36 10.41
CA GLN A 256 18.70 10.44 10.25
C GLN A 256 18.38 9.02 10.77
N GLY A 257 17.12 8.68 10.89
CA GLY A 257 16.67 7.37 11.37
C GLY A 257 15.74 7.46 12.58
N ALA A 258 14.83 8.43 12.60
CA ALA A 258 13.76 8.49 13.58
C ALA A 258 12.70 7.40 13.33
N ILE A 259 12.16 6.82 14.40
CA ILE A 259 11.02 5.92 14.33
C ILE A 259 9.76 6.77 14.46
N LEU A 260 8.95 6.76 13.40
CA LEU A 260 7.74 7.56 13.30
C LEU A 260 6.49 6.69 13.29
N LYS A 261 5.40 7.24 13.80
CA LYS A 261 4.08 6.62 13.81
C LYS A 261 3.38 6.90 12.48
N VAL A 262 2.91 5.85 11.83
CA VAL A 262 2.03 5.92 10.67
C VAL A 262 0.67 5.39 11.06
N ASN A 263 -0.36 6.24 11.04
CA ASN A 263 -1.74 5.82 11.21
C ASN A 263 -2.20 5.13 9.92
N MET A 264 -2.74 3.92 10.07
CA MET A 264 -3.22 3.12 8.95
C MET A 264 -4.72 3.35 8.75
N ASP A 265 -5.16 3.26 7.51
CA ASP A 265 -6.57 3.29 7.17
C ASP A 265 -7.15 1.87 7.29
N PRO A 266 -7.95 1.55 8.32
CA PRO A 266 -8.40 0.19 8.58
C PRO A 266 -9.35 -0.36 7.51
N GLU A 267 -9.91 0.51 6.66
CA GLU A 267 -10.80 0.11 5.57
C GLU A 267 -10.04 -0.21 4.29
N HIS A 268 -8.80 0.28 4.18
CA HIS A 268 -8.01 0.06 2.98
C HIS A 268 -7.26 -1.28 3.05
N TRP A 269 -7.33 -2.08 1.98
CA TRP A 269 -6.73 -3.43 1.92
C TRP A 269 -5.22 -3.48 2.18
N LEU A 270 -4.47 -2.40 1.90
CA LEU A 270 -3.05 -2.31 2.27
C LEU A 270 -2.82 -2.37 3.78
N SER A 271 -3.83 -2.06 4.58
CA SER A 271 -3.77 -2.03 6.05
C SER A 271 -4.27 -3.32 6.71
N PHE A 272 -4.73 -4.30 5.93
CA PHE A 272 -5.29 -5.52 6.50
C PHE A 272 -4.28 -6.24 7.41
N GLY A 273 -4.69 -6.46 8.66
CA GLY A 273 -3.89 -7.08 9.70
C GLY A 273 -2.75 -6.23 10.27
N CYS A 274 -2.68 -4.93 9.96
CA CYS A 274 -1.63 -4.04 10.48
C CYS A 274 -1.97 -3.36 11.83
N GLY A 275 -3.24 -3.41 12.27
CA GLY A 275 -3.72 -2.61 13.39
C GLY A 275 -3.86 -1.13 13.03
N ASP A 276 -4.09 -0.28 14.04
CA ASP A 276 -4.37 1.15 13.85
C ASP A 276 -3.17 1.95 13.38
N TYR A 277 -1.96 1.49 13.68
CA TYR A 277 -0.73 2.14 13.27
C TYR A 277 0.43 1.18 13.09
N VAL A 278 1.43 1.60 12.31
CA VAL A 278 2.72 0.91 12.18
C VAL A 278 3.88 1.85 12.49
N PRO A 279 4.91 1.40 13.21
CA PRO A 279 6.17 2.12 13.36
C PRO A 279 6.99 1.99 12.09
N VAL A 280 7.57 3.10 11.62
CA VAL A 280 8.41 3.11 10.43
C VAL A 280 9.72 3.85 10.68
N LEU A 281 10.80 3.37 10.07
CA LEU A 281 12.05 4.13 10.07
C LEU A 281 11.99 5.24 9.03
N TYR A 282 12.22 6.48 9.44
CA TYR A 282 12.25 7.63 8.55
C TYR A 282 13.66 8.23 8.48
N ASN A 283 14.30 8.09 7.33
CA ASN A 283 15.69 8.48 7.10
C ASN A 283 15.87 9.29 5.81
N THR A 284 14.80 9.90 5.33
CA THR A 284 14.77 10.66 4.07
C THR A 284 14.26 12.08 4.28
N GLY A 285 14.67 12.99 3.41
CA GLY A 285 14.08 14.33 3.31
C GLY A 285 12.88 14.39 2.36
N ASN A 286 12.50 13.29 1.71
CA ASN A 286 11.34 13.26 0.82
C ASN A 286 10.04 13.20 1.63
N VAL A 287 9.13 14.12 1.35
CA VAL A 287 7.80 14.18 1.97
C VAL A 287 6.77 14.10 0.87
N PHE A 288 5.87 13.14 0.96
CA PHE A 288 4.85 12.89 -0.05
C PHE A 288 3.52 13.53 0.33
N MET A 289 2.98 14.25 -0.62
CA MET A 289 1.66 14.87 -0.52
C MET A 289 0.74 14.17 -1.52
N ALA A 290 -0.35 13.64 -1.01
CA ALA A 290 -1.37 12.96 -1.80
C ALA A 290 -2.74 13.51 -1.45
N LYS A 291 -3.57 13.72 -2.47
CA LYS A 291 -4.97 14.08 -2.34
C LYS A 291 -5.80 13.23 -3.27
N ARG A 292 -7.10 13.16 -3.04
CA ARG A 292 -8.02 12.42 -3.91
C ARG A 292 -7.83 12.81 -5.39
N PRO A 293 -7.91 11.85 -6.31
CA PRO A 293 -8.38 10.46 -6.14
C PRO A 293 -7.34 9.46 -5.60
N ILE A 294 -6.12 9.89 -5.25
CA ILE A 294 -5.10 9.03 -4.66
C ILE A 294 -5.52 8.66 -3.23
N ILE A 295 -5.47 7.38 -2.90
CA ILE A 295 -5.77 6.90 -1.56
C ILE A 295 -4.49 6.86 -0.73
N THR A 296 -4.52 7.47 0.45
CA THR A 296 -3.44 7.39 1.43
C THR A 296 -3.79 6.31 2.44
N ALA A 297 -3.30 5.09 2.22
CA ALA A 297 -3.56 3.95 3.10
C ALA A 297 -2.80 4.03 4.43
N GLY A 298 -1.67 4.75 4.45
CA GLY A 298 -0.91 5.03 5.68
C GLY A 298 -0.41 6.46 5.68
N ARG A 299 -0.76 7.20 6.72
CA ARG A 299 -0.42 8.62 6.91
C ARG A 299 0.41 8.80 8.18
N LEU A 300 1.48 9.57 8.09
CA LEU A 300 2.27 9.96 9.26
C LEU A 300 1.37 10.68 10.27
N ALA A 301 1.54 10.40 11.54
CA ALA A 301 0.69 10.95 12.60
C ALA A 301 0.82 12.48 12.70
N GLU A 302 -0.13 13.10 13.36
CA GLU A 302 -0.07 14.51 13.75
C GLU A 302 1.22 14.82 14.51
N GLU A 303 1.65 16.05 14.49
CA GLU A 303 2.95 16.47 15.03
C GLU A 303 3.16 16.03 16.49
N SER A 304 2.13 16.16 17.33
CA SER A 304 2.18 15.79 18.76
C SER A 304 2.50 14.31 19.00
N LYS A 305 2.03 13.41 18.12
CA LYS A 305 2.10 11.95 18.23
C LYS A 305 3.05 11.29 17.23
N LEU A 306 3.75 12.09 16.39
CA LEU A 306 4.52 11.57 15.26
C LEU A 306 5.73 10.73 15.68
N ARG A 307 6.51 11.20 16.65
CA ARG A 307 7.78 10.58 17.05
C ARG A 307 7.55 9.47 18.07
N LEU A 308 7.90 8.24 17.71
CA LEU A 308 7.94 7.09 18.63
C LEU A 308 9.34 6.90 19.25
N GLY A 309 10.42 7.23 18.50
CA GLY A 309 11.79 7.10 18.99
C GLY A 309 12.80 7.77 18.06
N GLY A 310 14.05 7.88 18.53
CA GLY A 310 15.12 8.52 17.79
C GLY A 310 15.09 10.05 17.82
N LEU A 311 16.08 10.67 17.16
CA LEU A 311 16.21 12.12 17.07
C LEU A 311 15.36 12.66 15.91
N LEU A 312 14.48 13.59 16.21
CA LEU A 312 13.68 14.31 15.22
C LEU A 312 13.62 15.79 15.61
N TRP A 313 14.20 16.64 14.76
CA TRP A 313 14.19 18.08 14.95
C TRP A 313 12.77 18.66 14.83
N PRO A 314 12.42 19.72 15.58
CA PRO A 314 11.09 20.33 15.51
C PRO A 314 10.68 20.70 14.08
N GLU A 315 11.60 21.28 13.31
CA GLU A 315 11.35 21.71 11.93
C GLU A 315 11.08 20.52 10.99
N ALA A 316 11.84 19.43 11.16
CA ALA A 316 11.58 18.19 10.42
C ALA A 316 10.24 17.57 10.83
N LYS A 317 9.89 17.67 12.12
CA LYS A 317 8.65 17.12 12.68
C LYS A 317 7.41 17.80 12.09
N SER A 318 7.36 19.12 12.09
CA SER A 318 6.25 19.91 11.51
C SER A 318 6.13 19.72 10.00
N ARG A 319 7.28 19.58 9.31
CA ARG A 319 7.31 19.37 7.86
C ARG A 319 6.79 18.01 7.42
N ILE A 320 6.99 16.96 8.23
CA ILE A 320 6.70 15.57 7.90
C ILE A 320 5.31 15.15 8.40
N ALA A 321 4.84 15.76 9.50
CA ALA A 321 3.55 15.43 10.10
C ALA A 321 2.43 15.39 9.05
N GLU A 322 1.51 14.44 9.20
CA GLU A 322 0.32 14.26 8.38
C GLU A 322 0.56 14.01 6.86
N SER A 323 1.82 13.89 6.44
CA SER A 323 2.14 13.53 5.07
C SER A 323 1.89 12.04 4.78
N ALA A 324 1.82 11.68 3.50
CA ALA A 324 1.57 10.30 3.10
C ALA A 324 2.84 9.44 3.30
N TRP A 325 2.69 8.28 3.92
CA TRP A 325 3.73 7.27 3.99
C TRP A 325 3.54 6.18 2.94
N VAL A 326 2.33 5.67 2.78
CA VAL A 326 1.98 4.74 1.71
C VAL A 326 0.72 5.19 1.00
N THR A 327 0.77 5.18 -0.32
CA THR A 327 -0.36 5.56 -1.18
C THR A 327 -0.65 4.49 -2.21
N GLN A 328 -1.91 4.41 -2.61
CA GLN A 328 -2.38 3.62 -3.74
C GLN A 328 -3.05 4.56 -4.75
N GLU A 329 -2.63 4.47 -5.99
CA GLU A 329 -3.18 5.23 -7.11
C GLU A 329 -3.59 4.27 -8.21
N SER A 330 -4.86 4.32 -8.62
CA SER A 330 -5.34 3.56 -9.78
C SER A 330 -4.81 4.17 -11.07
N TYR A 331 -4.28 3.35 -11.97
CA TYR A 331 -3.72 3.81 -13.23
C TYR A 331 -4.15 2.90 -14.39
N GLY A 332 -5.19 3.29 -15.09
CA GLY A 332 -5.84 2.41 -16.07
C GLY A 332 -6.46 1.18 -15.39
N LYS A 333 -6.09 -0.02 -15.83
CA LYS A 333 -6.48 -1.28 -15.19
C LYS A 333 -5.58 -1.67 -14.03
N GLY A 334 -4.40 -1.08 -13.91
CA GLY A 334 -3.41 -1.36 -12.89
C GLY A 334 -3.32 -0.28 -11.82
N GLN A 335 -2.22 -0.28 -11.09
CA GLN A 335 -2.04 0.61 -9.96
C GLN A 335 -0.57 0.91 -9.67
N ILE A 336 -0.37 2.02 -8.95
CA ILE A 336 0.91 2.46 -8.44
C ILE A 336 0.82 2.54 -6.91
N ILE A 337 1.73 1.85 -6.23
CA ILE A 337 1.85 1.86 -4.78
C ILE A 337 3.23 2.41 -4.44
N ILE A 338 3.28 3.52 -3.73
CA ILE A 338 4.54 4.13 -3.31
C ILE A 338 4.61 4.29 -1.81
N PHE A 339 5.80 3.99 -1.26
CA PHE A 339 6.14 4.15 0.14
C PHE A 339 7.18 5.26 0.28
N ALA A 340 7.01 6.15 1.24
CA ALA A 340 7.96 7.23 1.50
C ALA A 340 9.33 6.71 1.97
N THR A 341 9.35 5.59 2.67
CA THR A 341 10.57 4.94 3.17
C THR A 341 10.53 3.45 2.86
N GLU A 342 11.61 2.73 3.12
CA GLU A 342 11.64 1.28 2.99
C GLU A 342 10.75 0.62 4.06
N PRO A 343 9.69 -0.12 3.67
CA PRO A 343 8.73 -0.67 4.64
C PRO A 343 9.30 -1.83 5.47
N HIS A 344 10.37 -2.46 5.03
CA HIS A 344 11.01 -3.61 5.69
C HIS A 344 12.51 -3.38 5.91
N PHE A 345 12.89 -2.15 6.28
CA PHE A 345 14.26 -1.75 6.44
C PHE A 345 15.11 -2.79 7.17
N ARG A 346 16.12 -3.34 6.47
CA ARG A 346 17.05 -4.39 6.94
C ARG A 346 16.36 -5.62 7.57
N GLY A 347 15.09 -5.88 7.27
CA GLY A 347 14.32 -7.01 7.81
C GLY A 347 13.89 -6.88 9.27
N TYR A 348 14.09 -5.73 9.91
CA TYR A 348 13.74 -5.51 11.33
C TYR A 348 12.31 -4.98 11.54
N PHE A 349 11.76 -4.25 10.57
CA PHE A 349 10.46 -3.60 10.72
C PHE A 349 9.32 -4.52 10.27
N ARG A 350 8.94 -5.48 11.13
CA ARG A 350 7.93 -6.50 10.81
C ARG A 350 6.53 -5.93 10.63
N ALA A 351 6.12 -4.97 11.46
CA ALA A 351 4.79 -4.38 11.36
C ALA A 351 4.55 -3.67 10.01
N SER A 352 5.54 -2.89 9.54
CA SER A 352 5.44 -2.21 8.24
C SER A 352 5.75 -3.12 7.05
N GLU A 353 6.49 -4.21 7.26
CA GLU A 353 6.70 -5.27 6.26
C GLU A 353 5.37 -5.89 5.82
N ARG A 354 4.40 -6.05 6.73
CA ARG A 354 3.06 -6.56 6.41
C ARG A 354 2.36 -5.72 5.34
N VAL A 355 2.51 -4.39 5.39
CA VAL A 355 1.95 -3.50 4.36
C VAL A 355 2.57 -3.79 2.98
N LEU A 356 3.86 -4.11 2.92
CA LEU A 356 4.52 -4.52 1.68
C LEU A 356 4.01 -5.88 1.19
N LEU A 357 3.83 -6.84 2.09
CA LEU A 357 3.26 -8.15 1.73
C LEU A 357 1.81 -8.02 1.23
N ASN A 358 1.00 -7.14 1.86
CA ASN A 358 -0.32 -6.78 1.34
C ASN A 358 -0.22 -6.24 -0.10
N ALA A 359 0.69 -5.31 -0.35
CA ALA A 359 0.89 -4.73 -1.68
C ALA A 359 1.25 -5.79 -2.74
N ILE A 360 2.05 -6.79 -2.37
CA ILE A 360 2.54 -7.83 -3.28
C ILE A 360 1.47 -8.91 -3.51
N TYR A 361 0.88 -9.46 -2.45
CA TYR A 361 -0.01 -10.63 -2.55
C TYR A 361 -1.48 -10.28 -2.75
N LEU A 362 -1.95 -9.17 -2.18
CA LEU A 362 -3.33 -8.73 -2.36
C LEU A 362 -3.47 -7.77 -3.54
N GLY A 363 -2.43 -6.97 -3.81
CA GLY A 363 -2.46 -5.90 -4.81
C GLY A 363 -3.01 -6.30 -6.17
N PRO A 364 -2.51 -7.37 -6.83
CA PRO A 364 -3.01 -7.78 -8.14
C PRO A 364 -4.50 -8.10 -8.19
N GLY A 365 -5.11 -8.52 -7.07
CA GLY A 365 -6.55 -8.79 -6.98
C GLY A 365 -7.35 -7.59 -6.49
N MET A 366 -6.85 -6.89 -5.44
CA MET A 366 -7.62 -5.87 -4.73
C MET A 366 -7.57 -4.49 -5.39
N GLY A 367 -6.46 -4.13 -6.02
CA GLY A 367 -6.24 -2.77 -6.52
C GLY A 367 -6.19 -2.65 -8.04
N THR A 368 -6.44 -3.72 -8.79
CA THR A 368 -6.44 -3.73 -10.25
C THR A 368 -7.79 -4.15 -10.81
N THR A 369 -8.09 -3.73 -12.04
CA THR A 369 -9.33 -4.13 -12.73
C THR A 369 -9.03 -5.29 -13.67
N HIS A 370 -9.39 -6.49 -13.28
CA HIS A 370 -9.33 -7.65 -14.16
C HIS A 370 -10.71 -7.98 -14.67
N SER A 371 -10.85 -8.17 -15.99
CA SER A 371 -12.01 -8.84 -16.56
C SER A 371 -11.88 -10.33 -16.23
N VAL A 372 -12.63 -10.80 -15.25
CA VAL A 372 -12.82 -12.24 -15.06
C VAL A 372 -13.74 -12.69 -16.19
N SER A 373 -13.22 -13.46 -17.15
CA SER A 373 -14.10 -14.21 -18.06
C SER A 373 -14.79 -15.28 -17.22
N TRP A 374 -16.10 -15.24 -17.23
CA TRP A 374 -16.97 -16.24 -16.62
C TRP A 374 -16.79 -17.59 -17.29
#